data_2828de4ebe22b863d8840468dd6f5eb6
#
_entry.id   2828de4ebe22b863d8840468dd6f5eb6
#
_cell.length_a   1.000
_cell.length_b   1.000
_cell.length_c   1.000
_cell.angle_alpha   90.00
_cell.angle_beta   90.00
_cell.angle_gamma   90.00
#
_symmetry.space_group_name_H-M   'P 1'
#
loop_
_entity.id
_entity.type
_entity.pdbx_description
1 polymer ?
#
loop_
_entity_poly.entity_id
_entity_poly.type
_entity_poly.pdbx_seq_one_letter_code
_entity_poly.pdbx_strand_id
1 'polypeptide(L)'
;MKIAVLAVQGAFIEHERKLEVLGASCVELRKAEDLNQSYDGLVLPGGESTVQGKLLRELGMFDTIRKQIKEGLPVLATCAGMILLADSLEGDAMVHLQTVPMTVKRNAYGRQLGSFHTEAEFKGIGEIPMTFIRAPYVVDVSDGVEVLAVVQDRIVAVRYGKQMALAFHPELDEDERVHREFLRMCEGK
;
A
#
# COMPACT_ATOMS: atom_id res chain seq x y z
N MET A 1 2.06 -11.35 16.17
CA MET A 1 1.64 -11.24 14.76
C MET A 1 2.88 -11.07 13.91
N LYS A 2 2.99 -11.77 12.79
CA LYS A 2 4.13 -11.70 11.87
C LYS A 2 3.70 -11.02 10.57
N ILE A 3 4.34 -9.93 10.18
CA ILE A 3 4.02 -9.15 8.98
C ILE A 3 5.15 -9.29 7.96
N ALA A 4 4.79 -9.69 6.75
CA ALA A 4 5.72 -9.66 5.62
C ALA A 4 5.83 -8.24 5.06
N VAL A 5 7.04 -7.80 4.74
CA VAL A 5 7.29 -6.49 4.12
C VAL A 5 8.06 -6.73 2.82
N LEU A 6 7.54 -6.25 1.70
CA LEU A 6 8.24 -6.33 0.42
C LEU A 6 9.49 -5.44 0.45
N ALA A 7 10.67 -6.05 0.52
CA ALA A 7 11.95 -5.38 0.75
C ALA A 7 12.88 -5.41 -0.49
N VAL A 8 12.29 -5.33 -1.69
CA VAL A 8 13.06 -5.31 -2.94
C VAL A 8 13.49 -3.90 -3.35
N GLN A 9 12.69 -2.88 -2.98
CA GLN A 9 12.97 -1.46 -3.25
C GLN A 9 11.98 -0.58 -2.48
N GLY A 10 12.42 0.58 -1.96
CA GLY A 10 11.55 1.59 -1.34
C GLY A 10 11.62 1.68 0.18
N ALA A 11 10.60 2.28 0.79
CA ALA A 11 10.56 2.65 2.22
C ALA A 11 10.09 1.49 3.13
N PHE A 12 10.69 0.32 3.01
CA PHE A 12 10.28 -0.87 3.78
C PHE A 12 10.72 -0.81 5.25
N ILE A 13 11.91 -0.29 5.56
CA ILE A 13 12.45 -0.19 6.93
C ILE A 13 11.57 0.70 7.81
N GLU A 14 11.05 1.79 7.27
CA GLU A 14 10.18 2.72 8.00
C GLU A 14 8.87 2.03 8.42
N HIS A 15 8.29 1.21 7.56
CA HIS A 15 7.12 0.39 7.90
C HIS A 15 7.44 -0.65 8.98
N GLU A 16 8.58 -1.33 8.88
CA GLU A 16 9.02 -2.32 9.88
C GLU A 16 9.13 -1.69 11.26
N ARG A 17 9.81 -0.54 11.37
CA ARG A 17 9.94 0.19 12.65
C ARG A 17 8.58 0.53 13.27
N LYS A 18 7.62 1.01 12.46
CA LYS A 18 6.26 1.30 12.94
C LYS A 18 5.55 0.05 13.45
N LEU A 19 5.62 -1.05 12.71
CA LEU A 19 4.98 -2.31 13.07
C LEU A 19 5.62 -2.94 14.30
N GLU A 20 6.95 -2.87 14.46
CA GLU A 20 7.68 -3.36 15.61
C GLU A 20 7.33 -2.60 16.89
N VAL A 21 7.20 -1.26 16.83
CA VAL A 21 6.71 -0.44 17.94
C VAL A 21 5.31 -0.88 18.37
N LEU A 22 4.46 -1.31 17.44
CA LEU A 22 3.13 -1.84 17.71
C LEU A 22 3.10 -3.30 18.15
N GLY A 23 4.26 -3.94 18.31
CA GLY A 23 4.42 -5.31 18.82
C GLY A 23 4.31 -6.41 17.76
N ALA A 24 4.30 -6.08 16.47
CA ALA A 24 4.43 -7.06 15.42
C ALA A 24 5.90 -7.45 15.20
N SER A 25 6.14 -8.64 14.66
CA SER A 25 7.44 -9.02 14.10
C SER A 25 7.40 -8.90 12.59
N CYS A 26 8.48 -8.42 11.97
CA CYS A 26 8.55 -8.25 10.54
C CYS A 26 9.45 -9.30 9.89
N VAL A 27 9.10 -9.69 8.65
CA VAL A 27 9.94 -10.50 7.78
C VAL A 27 10.05 -9.84 6.43
N GLU A 28 11.26 -9.67 5.94
CA GLU A 28 11.52 -9.09 4.63
C GLU A 28 11.32 -10.13 3.52
N LEU A 29 10.58 -9.75 2.47
CA LEU A 29 10.47 -10.52 1.25
C LEU A 29 11.42 -9.93 0.20
N ARG A 30 12.54 -10.60 -0.05
CA ARG A 30 13.57 -10.20 -0.99
C ARG A 30 13.72 -11.15 -2.18
N LYS A 31 13.28 -12.41 -2.04
CA LYS A 31 13.38 -13.49 -3.03
C LYS A 31 12.28 -14.53 -2.82
N ALA A 32 12.09 -15.42 -3.79
CA ALA A 32 11.00 -16.39 -3.77
C ALA A 32 11.01 -17.31 -2.54
N GLU A 33 12.19 -17.68 -2.04
CA GLU A 33 12.32 -18.56 -0.86
C GLU A 33 11.74 -17.93 0.40
N ASP A 34 11.72 -16.59 0.50
CA ASP A 34 11.19 -15.87 1.66
C ASP A 34 9.68 -16.03 1.79
N LEU A 35 8.99 -16.41 0.70
CA LEU A 35 7.56 -16.71 0.67
C LEU A 35 7.18 -18.07 1.31
N ASN A 36 8.15 -18.94 1.60
CA ASN A 36 7.93 -20.27 2.15
C ASN A 36 7.63 -20.28 3.65
N GLN A 37 7.39 -19.12 4.25
CA GLN A 37 7.04 -18.98 5.65
C GLN A 37 5.62 -18.41 5.81
N SER A 38 5.00 -18.64 6.96
CA SER A 38 3.70 -18.06 7.27
C SER A 38 3.84 -16.64 7.80
N TYR A 39 2.92 -15.77 7.40
CA TYR A 39 2.72 -14.42 7.92
C TYR A 39 1.25 -14.05 7.89
N ASP A 40 0.86 -13.09 8.73
CA ASP A 40 -0.54 -12.71 8.97
C ASP A 40 -1.01 -11.55 8.07
N GLY A 41 -0.08 -10.83 7.46
CA GLY A 41 -0.33 -9.70 6.57
C GLY A 41 0.88 -9.32 5.74
N LEU A 42 0.68 -8.48 4.74
CA LEU A 42 1.70 -8.03 3.78
C LEU A 42 1.72 -6.50 3.68
N VAL A 43 2.90 -5.90 3.72
CA VAL A 43 3.12 -4.50 3.36
C VAL A 43 3.78 -4.40 1.98
N LEU A 44 3.17 -3.60 1.11
CA LEU A 44 3.72 -3.15 -0.18
C LEU A 44 4.11 -1.69 -0.04
N PRO A 45 5.39 -1.37 0.21
CA PRO A 45 5.82 -0.03 0.56
C PRO A 45 5.85 0.93 -0.62
N GLY A 46 5.95 2.22 -0.32
CA GLY A 46 6.29 3.25 -1.29
C GLY A 46 7.65 3.04 -1.92
N GLY A 47 7.82 3.56 -3.13
CA GLY A 47 9.04 3.42 -3.92
C GLY A 47 8.76 3.70 -5.39
N GLU A 48 9.40 2.96 -6.29
CA GLU A 48 9.17 3.03 -7.73
C GLU A 48 8.40 1.79 -8.22
N SER A 49 7.13 1.98 -8.56
CA SER A 49 6.22 0.87 -8.88
C SER A 49 6.66 0.04 -10.10
N THR A 50 7.24 0.68 -11.12
CA THR A 50 7.76 -0.03 -12.31
C THR A 50 8.91 -0.96 -11.92
N VAL A 51 9.84 -0.47 -11.08
CA VAL A 51 10.98 -1.25 -10.58
C VAL A 51 10.49 -2.37 -9.67
N GLN A 52 9.61 -2.08 -8.71
CA GLN A 52 9.04 -3.10 -7.83
C GLN A 52 8.30 -4.19 -8.62
N GLY A 53 7.46 -3.80 -9.58
CA GLY A 53 6.73 -4.76 -10.42
C GLY A 53 7.62 -5.63 -11.30
N LYS A 54 8.73 -5.07 -11.80
CA LYS A 54 9.76 -5.81 -12.52
C LYS A 54 10.47 -6.81 -11.60
N LEU A 55 10.95 -6.36 -10.45
CA LEU A 55 11.67 -7.20 -9.48
C LEU A 55 10.78 -8.32 -8.93
N LEU A 56 9.50 -8.07 -8.67
CA LEU A 56 8.55 -9.13 -8.28
C LEU A 56 8.53 -10.28 -9.28
N ARG A 57 8.56 -9.98 -10.58
CA ARG A 57 8.58 -11.00 -11.64
C ARG A 57 9.93 -11.69 -11.76
N GLU A 58 11.02 -10.92 -11.80
CA GLU A 58 12.38 -11.45 -11.95
C GLU A 58 12.81 -12.34 -10.78
N LEU A 59 12.36 -12.00 -9.56
CA LEU A 59 12.64 -12.76 -8.35
C LEU A 59 11.64 -13.90 -8.08
N GLY A 60 10.70 -14.15 -9.01
CA GLY A 60 9.75 -15.26 -8.91
C GLY A 60 8.69 -15.12 -7.80
N MET A 61 8.44 -13.90 -7.33
CA MET A 61 7.50 -13.65 -6.22
C MET A 61 6.09 -13.24 -6.68
N PHE A 62 5.94 -12.79 -7.91
CA PHE A 62 4.74 -12.13 -8.42
C PHE A 62 3.47 -12.98 -8.29
N ASP A 63 3.48 -14.19 -8.83
CA ASP A 63 2.29 -15.05 -8.88
C ASP A 63 1.86 -15.51 -7.48
N THR A 64 2.83 -15.85 -6.63
CA THR A 64 2.57 -16.28 -5.25
C THR A 64 1.96 -15.14 -4.43
N ILE A 65 2.54 -13.93 -4.47
CA ILE A 65 1.99 -12.76 -3.77
C ILE A 65 0.59 -12.43 -4.28
N ARG A 66 0.39 -12.39 -5.61
CA ARG A 66 -0.92 -12.14 -6.21
C ARG A 66 -1.96 -13.15 -5.76
N LYS A 67 -1.59 -14.43 -5.72
CA LYS A 67 -2.46 -15.52 -5.25
C LYS A 67 -2.84 -15.33 -3.78
N GLN A 68 -1.86 -15.10 -2.90
CA GLN A 68 -2.09 -14.89 -1.47
C GLN A 68 -3.05 -13.72 -1.21
N ILE A 69 -2.87 -12.60 -1.91
CA ILE A 69 -3.76 -11.43 -1.81
C ILE A 69 -5.18 -11.80 -2.23
N LYS A 70 -5.35 -12.50 -3.35
CA LYS A 70 -6.67 -12.94 -3.84
C LYS A 70 -7.34 -13.96 -2.91
N GLU A 71 -6.57 -14.72 -2.16
CA GLU A 71 -7.03 -15.66 -1.14
C GLU A 71 -7.35 -14.99 0.21
N GLY A 72 -7.20 -13.66 0.28
CA GLY A 72 -7.63 -12.86 1.43
C GLY A 72 -6.54 -12.49 2.43
N LEU A 73 -5.26 -12.58 2.04
CA LEU A 73 -4.16 -12.04 2.85
C LEU A 73 -4.36 -10.54 3.04
N PRO A 74 -4.37 -10.01 4.28
CA PRO A 74 -4.45 -8.60 4.54
C PRO A 74 -3.25 -7.83 3.97
N VAL A 75 -3.50 -6.69 3.32
CA VAL A 75 -2.47 -5.86 2.68
C VAL A 75 -2.57 -4.41 3.12
N LEU A 76 -1.44 -3.83 3.46
CA LEU A 76 -1.22 -2.38 3.53
C LEU A 76 -0.31 -1.98 2.36
N ALA A 77 -0.80 -1.14 1.46
CA ALA A 77 -0.06 -0.68 0.29
C ALA A 77 0.04 0.85 0.27
N THR A 78 1.25 1.40 0.19
CA THR A 78 1.48 2.86 0.22
C THR A 78 2.14 3.33 -1.07
N CYS A 79 1.69 4.46 -1.62
CA CYS A 79 2.24 5.13 -2.79
C CYS A 79 2.46 4.16 -3.98
N ALA A 80 3.69 3.71 -4.22
CA ALA A 80 3.99 2.70 -5.25
C ALA A 80 3.23 1.38 -5.01
N GLY A 81 3.05 0.96 -3.77
CA GLY A 81 2.25 -0.21 -3.40
C GLY A 81 0.79 -0.09 -3.85
N MET A 82 0.17 1.09 -3.72
CA MET A 82 -1.18 1.34 -4.27
C MET A 82 -1.21 1.12 -5.78
N ILE A 83 -0.20 1.61 -6.51
CA ILE A 83 -0.07 1.42 -7.95
C ILE A 83 0.06 -0.07 -8.30
N LEU A 84 0.79 -0.85 -7.51
CA LEU A 84 0.92 -2.30 -7.72
C LEU A 84 -0.42 -3.04 -7.64
N LEU A 85 -1.34 -2.60 -6.77
CA LEU A 85 -2.64 -3.24 -6.57
C LEU A 85 -3.68 -2.83 -7.63
N ALA A 86 -3.53 -1.68 -8.28
CA ALA A 86 -4.50 -1.11 -9.21
C ALA A 86 -4.82 -2.03 -10.40
N ASP A 87 -6.09 -2.09 -10.76
CA ASP A 87 -6.54 -2.83 -11.95
C ASP A 87 -6.15 -2.14 -13.24
N SER A 88 -6.13 -0.80 -13.24
CA SER A 88 -5.70 0.01 -14.38
C SER A 88 -4.96 1.29 -13.95
N LEU A 89 -4.15 1.82 -14.86
CA LEU A 89 -3.45 3.09 -14.69
C LEU A 89 -3.88 4.08 -15.78
N GLU A 90 -4.20 5.30 -15.39
CA GLU A 90 -4.57 6.34 -16.35
C GLU A 90 -3.37 6.72 -17.23
N GLY A 91 -3.51 6.52 -18.54
CA GLY A 91 -2.48 6.85 -19.54
C GLY A 91 -1.28 5.88 -19.57
N ASP A 92 -1.38 4.72 -18.93
CA ASP A 92 -0.32 3.70 -18.94
C ASP A 92 -0.94 2.30 -19.11
N ALA A 93 -0.40 1.52 -20.03
CA ALA A 93 -0.85 0.13 -20.25
C ALA A 93 -0.21 -0.87 -19.27
N MET A 94 0.80 -0.45 -18.50
CA MET A 94 1.51 -1.32 -17.57
C MET A 94 0.74 -1.48 -16.28
N VAL A 95 0.27 -2.68 -16.02
CA VAL A 95 -0.38 -3.08 -14.76
C VAL A 95 0.43 -4.16 -14.05
N HIS A 96 0.18 -4.32 -12.75
CA HIS A 96 0.92 -5.25 -11.93
C HIS A 96 0.02 -6.32 -11.30
N LEU A 97 -0.25 -6.28 -10.01
CA LEU A 97 -0.98 -7.34 -9.30
C LEU A 97 -2.48 -7.38 -9.62
N GLN A 98 -3.09 -6.24 -9.94
CA GLN A 98 -4.50 -6.13 -10.34
C GLN A 98 -5.45 -6.85 -9.37
N THR A 99 -5.43 -6.44 -8.12
CA THR A 99 -6.23 -7.05 -7.05
C THR A 99 -7.25 -6.11 -6.43
N VAL A 100 -7.16 -4.80 -6.73
CA VAL A 100 -8.15 -3.78 -6.33
C VAL A 100 -8.76 -3.15 -7.60
N PRO A 101 -10.09 -3.21 -7.78
CA PRO A 101 -10.76 -2.67 -8.97
C PRO A 101 -10.84 -1.14 -8.90
N MET A 102 -9.71 -0.50 -9.17
CA MET A 102 -9.54 0.95 -9.20
C MET A 102 -8.64 1.38 -10.35
N THR A 103 -8.84 2.59 -10.85
CA THR A 103 -7.95 3.28 -11.79
C THR A 103 -7.11 4.31 -11.04
N VAL A 104 -5.80 4.23 -11.18
CA VAL A 104 -4.85 5.12 -10.49
C VAL A 104 -4.10 5.99 -11.50
N LYS A 105 -3.91 7.27 -11.16
CA LYS A 105 -3.04 8.20 -11.88
C LYS A 105 -1.72 8.36 -11.15
N ARG A 106 -0.62 8.09 -11.85
CA ARG A 106 0.75 8.23 -11.33
C ARG A 106 1.20 9.69 -11.35
N ASN A 107 2.11 10.07 -10.42
CA ASN A 107 2.77 11.40 -10.37
C ASN A 107 1.79 12.57 -10.53
N ALA A 108 0.69 12.53 -9.84
CA ALA A 108 -0.52 13.29 -10.17
C ALA A 108 -0.52 14.73 -9.69
N TYR A 109 0.44 15.15 -8.85
CA TYR A 109 0.50 16.49 -8.28
C TYR A 109 1.47 17.45 -9.01
N GLY A 110 2.05 17.01 -10.15
CA GLY A 110 2.94 17.81 -10.98
C GLY A 110 4.31 18.10 -10.31
N ARG A 111 5.19 18.80 -11.06
CA ARG A 111 6.56 19.09 -10.58
C ARG A 111 6.62 20.12 -9.45
N GLN A 112 5.63 21.02 -9.33
CA GLN A 112 5.63 22.11 -8.34
C GLN A 112 5.05 21.70 -6.98
N LEU A 113 4.21 20.67 -6.92
CA LEU A 113 3.62 20.12 -5.69
C LEU A 113 4.04 18.66 -5.47
N GLY A 114 5.28 18.35 -5.80
CA GLY A 114 5.80 16.97 -5.75
C GLY A 114 5.77 16.34 -4.36
N SER A 115 5.73 17.17 -3.30
CA SER A 115 5.64 16.71 -1.91
C SER A 115 4.92 17.75 -1.07
N PHE A 116 3.98 17.31 -0.23
CA PHE A 116 3.28 18.16 0.73
C PHE A 116 2.82 17.34 1.93
N HIS A 117 2.50 18.03 3.02
CA HIS A 117 1.94 17.44 4.23
C HIS A 117 0.60 18.13 4.54
N THR A 118 -0.35 17.37 5.02
CA THR A 118 -1.66 17.89 5.45
C THR A 118 -2.27 16.98 6.53
N GLU A 119 -3.28 17.48 7.21
CA GLU A 119 -4.17 16.66 8.04
C GLU A 119 -5.51 16.53 7.32
N ALA A 120 -6.08 15.33 7.33
CA ALA A 120 -7.38 15.06 6.73
C ALA A 120 -8.07 13.88 7.40
N GLU A 121 -9.40 13.86 7.24
CA GLU A 121 -10.23 12.78 7.76
C GLU A 121 -9.92 11.46 7.05
N PHE A 122 -9.69 10.42 7.84
CA PHE A 122 -9.58 9.04 7.39
C PHE A 122 -10.72 8.24 8.03
N LYS A 123 -11.57 7.67 7.22
CA LYS A 123 -12.77 6.95 7.66
C LYS A 123 -12.43 5.85 8.67
N GLY A 124 -13.03 5.91 9.83
CA GLY A 124 -12.90 4.93 10.91
C GLY A 124 -11.79 5.22 11.92
N ILE A 125 -10.87 6.15 11.64
CA ILE A 125 -9.81 6.51 12.59
C ILE A 125 -9.67 8.02 12.85
N GLY A 126 -10.46 8.85 12.16
CA GLY A 126 -10.51 10.31 12.35
C GLY A 126 -9.44 11.07 11.59
N GLU A 127 -9.22 12.33 11.94
CA GLU A 127 -8.23 13.18 11.30
C GLU A 127 -6.80 12.72 11.61
N ILE A 128 -6.00 12.48 10.56
CA ILE A 128 -4.62 12.00 10.65
C ILE A 128 -3.68 12.83 9.77
N PRO A 129 -2.37 12.91 10.11
CA PRO A 129 -1.37 13.48 9.23
C PRO A 129 -1.17 12.60 7.99
N MET A 130 -0.97 13.24 6.84
CA MET A 130 -0.75 12.59 5.57
C MET A 130 0.42 13.25 4.83
N THR A 131 1.51 12.52 4.68
CA THR A 131 2.70 12.97 3.94
C THR A 131 2.67 12.41 2.53
N PHE A 132 2.65 13.29 1.53
CA PHE A 132 2.62 12.96 0.10
C PHE A 132 3.98 13.24 -0.53
N ILE A 133 4.51 12.27 -1.29
CA ILE A 133 5.77 12.40 -2.04
C ILE A 133 5.55 11.88 -3.46
N ARG A 134 5.49 12.77 -4.44
CA ARG A 134 5.20 12.43 -5.85
C ARG A 134 4.04 11.43 -5.99
N ALA A 135 3.01 11.66 -5.18
CA ALA A 135 1.97 10.70 -4.91
C ALA A 135 1.08 10.41 -6.12
N PRO A 136 0.56 9.20 -6.24
CA PRO A 136 -0.59 8.89 -7.10
C PRO A 136 -1.88 9.43 -6.48
N TYR A 137 -2.99 9.33 -7.20
CA TYR A 137 -4.34 9.32 -6.63
C TYR A 137 -5.24 8.37 -7.41
N VAL A 138 -6.35 7.99 -6.81
CA VAL A 138 -7.36 7.15 -7.46
C VAL A 138 -8.29 8.03 -8.28
N VAL A 139 -8.39 7.75 -9.58
CA VAL A 139 -9.25 8.48 -10.53
C VAL A 139 -10.67 7.96 -10.45
N ASP A 140 -10.82 6.62 -10.35
CA ASP A 140 -12.11 5.94 -10.36
C ASP A 140 -12.03 4.65 -9.56
N VAL A 141 -13.16 4.24 -8.99
CA VAL A 141 -13.32 3.00 -8.23
C VAL A 141 -14.57 2.25 -8.69
N SER A 142 -14.47 0.92 -8.77
CA SER A 142 -15.61 0.08 -9.06
C SER A 142 -16.39 -0.30 -7.78
N ASP A 143 -17.52 -0.96 -7.94
CA ASP A 143 -18.35 -1.44 -6.85
C ASP A 143 -17.56 -2.30 -5.84
N GLY A 144 -17.85 -2.10 -4.57
CA GLY A 144 -17.20 -2.81 -3.46
C GLY A 144 -15.90 -2.17 -2.96
N VAL A 145 -15.37 -1.16 -3.64
CA VAL A 145 -14.24 -0.36 -3.13
C VAL A 145 -14.77 0.74 -2.24
N GLU A 146 -14.30 0.78 -1.01
CA GLU A 146 -14.63 1.80 -0.03
C GLU A 146 -13.60 2.94 -0.07
N VAL A 147 -14.05 4.19 -0.22
CA VAL A 147 -13.19 5.37 -0.11
C VAL A 147 -12.97 5.68 1.37
N LEU A 148 -11.70 5.74 1.79
CA LEU A 148 -11.29 6.00 3.17
C LEU A 148 -10.86 7.45 3.41
N ALA A 149 -10.26 8.11 2.40
CA ALA A 149 -9.84 9.50 2.51
C ALA A 149 -9.86 10.22 1.17
N VAL A 150 -10.20 11.51 1.22
CA VAL A 150 -10.18 12.44 0.09
C VAL A 150 -9.41 13.69 0.51
N VAL A 151 -8.45 14.12 -0.32
CA VAL A 151 -7.65 15.34 -0.11
C VAL A 151 -7.64 16.13 -1.41
N GLN A 152 -8.00 17.42 -1.36
CA GLN A 152 -8.09 18.30 -2.54
C GLN A 152 -8.92 17.68 -3.68
N ASP A 153 -10.11 17.18 -3.35
CA ASP A 153 -11.05 16.53 -4.27
C ASP A 153 -10.50 15.28 -4.97
N ARG A 154 -9.45 14.66 -4.43
CA ARG A 154 -8.83 13.44 -4.95
C ARG A 154 -8.94 12.30 -3.94
N ILE A 155 -9.33 11.13 -4.40
CA ILE A 155 -9.34 9.93 -3.57
C ILE A 155 -7.88 9.50 -3.33
N VAL A 156 -7.48 9.49 -2.05
CA VAL A 156 -6.09 9.21 -1.63
C VAL A 156 -5.96 7.97 -0.77
N ALA A 157 -7.08 7.37 -0.35
CA ALA A 157 -7.09 6.10 0.37
C ALA A 157 -8.35 5.32 0.04
N VAL A 158 -8.19 4.02 -0.18
CA VAL A 158 -9.31 3.09 -0.42
C VAL A 158 -9.10 1.78 0.31
N ARG A 159 -10.21 1.04 0.52
CA ARG A 159 -10.21 -0.33 1.02
C ARG A 159 -11.04 -1.22 0.08
N TYR A 160 -10.50 -2.40 -0.24
CA TYR A 160 -11.22 -3.44 -0.95
C TYR A 160 -10.97 -4.79 -0.25
N GLY A 161 -12.01 -5.32 0.39
CA GLY A 161 -11.86 -6.47 1.26
C GLY A 161 -10.82 -6.21 2.37
N LYS A 162 -9.76 -7.01 2.40
CA LYS A 162 -8.63 -6.87 3.34
C LYS A 162 -7.43 -6.13 2.73
N GLN A 163 -7.63 -5.34 1.70
CA GLN A 163 -6.58 -4.55 1.06
C GLN A 163 -6.81 -3.07 1.32
N MET A 164 -5.89 -2.42 1.99
CA MET A 164 -5.88 -0.98 2.24
C MET A 164 -4.78 -0.32 1.40
N ALA A 165 -5.17 0.55 0.47
CA ALA A 165 -4.27 1.20 -0.48
C ALA A 165 -4.29 2.71 -0.28
N LEU A 166 -3.12 3.30 -0.04
CA LEU A 166 -2.91 4.70 0.34
C LEU A 166 -1.98 5.38 -0.65
N ALA A 167 -2.31 6.61 -1.03
CA ALA A 167 -1.45 7.45 -1.88
C ALA A 167 -0.31 8.11 -1.09
N PHE A 168 -0.46 8.25 0.22
CA PHE A 168 0.47 8.92 1.13
C PHE A 168 1.35 7.91 1.90
N HIS A 169 2.27 8.43 2.69
CA HIS A 169 3.31 7.70 3.41
C HIS A 169 3.10 7.78 4.94
N PRO A 170 2.22 6.96 5.53
CA PRO A 170 1.98 6.97 6.98
C PRO A 170 3.20 6.52 7.79
N GLU A 171 4.16 5.84 7.15
CA GLU A 171 5.41 5.41 7.76
C GLU A 171 6.35 6.57 8.09
N LEU A 172 6.17 7.75 7.48
CA LEU A 172 6.98 8.94 7.70
C LEU A 172 6.44 9.86 8.80
N ASP A 173 5.17 9.70 9.16
CA ASP A 173 4.53 10.47 10.22
C ASP A 173 4.68 9.78 11.58
N GLU A 174 4.59 10.52 12.70
CA GLU A 174 4.64 9.93 14.03
C GLU A 174 3.38 9.14 14.38
N ASP A 175 2.27 9.39 13.70
CA ASP A 175 0.98 8.75 13.92
C ASP A 175 1.03 7.25 13.53
N GLU A 176 0.56 6.40 14.43
CA GLU A 176 0.57 4.95 14.27
C GLU A 176 -0.81 4.38 13.91
N ARG A 177 -1.86 5.22 13.86
CA ARG A 177 -3.25 4.75 13.73
C ARG A 177 -3.50 3.96 12.45
N VAL A 178 -2.86 4.32 11.34
CA VAL A 178 -2.97 3.57 10.07
C VAL A 178 -2.39 2.17 10.20
N HIS A 179 -1.17 2.03 10.76
CA HIS A 179 -0.54 0.74 10.97
C HIS A 179 -1.30 -0.11 12.00
N ARG A 180 -1.86 0.52 13.03
CA ARG A 180 -2.71 -0.14 14.02
C ARG A 180 -4.01 -0.67 13.38
N GLU A 181 -4.62 0.09 12.49
CA GLU A 181 -5.81 -0.36 11.74
C GLU A 181 -5.46 -1.54 10.82
N PHE A 182 -4.33 -1.51 10.15
CA PHE A 182 -3.83 -2.64 9.38
C PHE A 182 -3.65 -3.90 10.25
N LEU A 183 -3.05 -3.78 11.43
CA LEU A 183 -2.91 -4.91 12.35
C LEU A 183 -4.26 -5.47 12.80
N ARG A 184 -5.27 -4.61 13.02
CA ARG A 184 -6.65 -5.05 13.32
C ARG A 184 -7.25 -5.85 12.14
N MET A 185 -7.03 -5.42 10.92
CA MET A 185 -7.44 -6.20 9.73
C MET A 185 -6.80 -7.59 9.72
N CYS A 186 -5.53 -7.70 10.11
CA CYS A 186 -4.82 -8.99 10.19
C CYS A 186 -5.39 -9.90 11.28
N GLU A 187 -5.90 -9.33 12.38
CA GLU A 187 -6.58 -10.09 13.45
C GLU A 187 -7.98 -10.56 13.08
N GLY A 188 -8.53 -10.08 11.97
CA GLY A 188 -9.90 -10.40 11.53
C GLY A 188 -11.00 -9.69 12.32
N LYS A 189 -10.67 -8.57 12.94
CA LYS A 189 -11.59 -7.73 13.73
C LYS A 189 -12.06 -6.52 12.94
#